data_be26c7925820e005c56b5eab75e2f1b6
#
_entry.id   be26c7925820e005c56b5eab75e2f1b6
#
_cell.length_a   1.000
_cell.length_b   1.000
_cell.length_c   1.000
_cell.angle_alpha   90.00
_cell.angle_beta   90.00
_cell.angle_gamma   90.00
#
_symmetry.space_group_name_H-M   'P 1'
#
loop_
_entity.id
_entity.type
_entity.pdbx_description
1 polymer ?
#
loop_
_entity_poly.entity_id
_entity_poly.type
_entity_poly.pdbx_seq_one_letter_code
_entity_poly.pdbx_strand_id
1 'polypeptide(L)'
;MIYIDPPFATGADFKVKIKVGEESDEITKEHSIIEEKAYRDTWGNGLNSYLQMMYERLVLMKELLAENGSIYVHLDWHVGHYVKVMMDEIFGYENFRNEIVWRYRRWPSPSSDFQRMHDTILRYSKTKNFIWNQLYEERAPSTLKTYGNKRIISKRKATGEKVLRATEETSLGVNMSDVWEISYIQGSASEERAQGGYFATQKPEALLERIILASSNPGDIVADFFCGSGTTLAVAEKLGRRWIGCDLSRYAIHVTRKRLLEIENSKDLESSDRKYGKKAKPFEILNLGKYERQLWQIKTFTGKDEKQIIYEYIVFILKLYGAEPISGFTYIHGKKGNALVYVGAVDYPVTIQEVIDVMNECKKVGQKELHILGWEWEMGLNDAIQ
;
A
#
# COMPACT_ATOMS: atom_id res chain seq x y z
N MET A 1 -7.29 5.13 14.28
CA MET A 1 -7.34 5.93 13.03
C MET A 1 -7.09 5.06 11.81
N ILE A 2 -7.50 5.52 10.62
CA ILE A 2 -7.23 4.84 9.35
C ILE A 2 -6.47 5.81 8.44
N TYR A 3 -5.42 5.32 7.76
CA TYR A 3 -4.78 5.98 6.64
C TYR A 3 -4.77 5.02 5.46
N ILE A 4 -5.04 5.50 4.27
CA ILE A 4 -4.93 4.71 3.05
C ILE A 4 -4.30 5.53 1.92
N ASP A 5 -3.52 4.83 1.09
CA ASP A 5 -2.89 5.32 -0.14
C ASP A 5 -3.27 4.37 -1.30
N PRO A 6 -4.54 4.39 -1.74
CA PRO A 6 -5.01 3.49 -2.78
C PRO A 6 -4.37 3.83 -4.12
N PRO A 7 -4.35 2.91 -5.09
CA PRO A 7 -3.92 3.23 -6.45
C PRO A 7 -4.74 4.38 -7.05
N PHE A 8 -4.11 5.21 -7.90
CA PHE A 8 -4.70 6.47 -8.41
C PHE A 8 -5.33 6.35 -9.81
N ALA A 9 -5.68 5.16 -10.26
CA ALA A 9 -6.28 4.91 -11.58
C ALA A 9 -5.47 5.51 -12.75
N THR A 10 -4.14 5.53 -12.63
CA THR A 10 -3.24 6.13 -13.64
C THR A 10 -3.10 5.29 -14.90
N GLY A 11 -3.65 4.06 -14.94
CA GLY A 11 -3.49 3.11 -16.04
C GLY A 11 -2.07 2.58 -16.20
N ALA A 12 -1.17 2.86 -15.27
CA ALA A 12 0.20 2.39 -15.30
C ALA A 12 0.32 0.95 -14.78
N ASP A 13 0.96 0.07 -15.56
CA ASP A 13 1.34 -1.26 -15.11
C ASP A 13 2.49 -1.15 -14.10
N PHE A 14 2.24 -1.50 -12.85
CA PHE A 14 3.28 -1.58 -11.82
C PHE A 14 4.04 -2.90 -11.95
N LYS A 15 5.13 -2.89 -12.71
CA LYS A 15 6.05 -4.03 -12.79
C LYS A 15 7.11 -3.92 -11.70
N VAL A 16 7.31 -4.99 -10.94
CA VAL A 16 8.35 -5.05 -9.92
C VAL A 16 9.61 -5.66 -10.53
N LYS A 17 10.69 -4.89 -10.57
CA LYS A 17 12.01 -5.36 -10.97
C LYS A 17 12.77 -5.80 -9.72
N ILE A 18 13.19 -7.05 -9.69
CA ILE A 18 14.00 -7.62 -8.60
C ILE A 18 15.41 -7.82 -9.15
N LYS A 19 16.41 -7.26 -8.49
CA LYS A 19 17.82 -7.56 -8.77
C LYS A 19 18.17 -8.89 -8.11
N VAL A 20 18.68 -9.82 -8.88
CA VAL A 20 19.12 -11.14 -8.41
C VAL A 20 20.62 -11.26 -8.66
N GLY A 21 21.38 -11.50 -7.58
CA GLY A 21 22.85 -11.67 -7.64
C GLY A 21 23.65 -10.37 -7.62
N GLU A 22 24.98 -10.50 -7.64
CA GLU A 22 25.93 -9.38 -7.66
C GLU A 22 26.09 -8.78 -9.08
N GLU A 23 25.79 -9.53 -10.13
CA GLU A 23 25.72 -9.07 -11.51
C GLU A 23 24.29 -8.68 -11.84
N SER A 24 24.13 -7.54 -12.49
CA SER A 24 22.92 -6.74 -12.70
C SER A 24 21.77 -7.39 -13.51
N ASP A 25 21.46 -8.64 -13.30
CA ASP A 25 20.32 -9.30 -13.94
C ASP A 25 19.02 -8.84 -13.24
N GLU A 26 18.21 -8.10 -14.00
CA GLU A 26 16.90 -7.64 -13.53
C GLU A 26 15.83 -8.69 -13.92
N ILE A 27 15.29 -9.39 -12.94
CA ILE A 27 14.09 -10.21 -13.14
C ILE A 27 12.86 -9.34 -12.95
N THR A 28 12.03 -9.24 -13.98
CA THR A 28 10.72 -8.59 -13.88
C THR A 28 9.73 -9.59 -13.30
N LYS A 29 9.32 -9.38 -12.05
CA LYS A 29 8.24 -10.16 -11.46
C LYS A 29 6.91 -9.54 -11.90
N GLU A 30 6.14 -10.29 -12.66
CA GLU A 30 4.77 -9.93 -13.00
C GLU A 30 3.84 -10.14 -11.79
N HIS A 31 2.75 -9.39 -11.74
CA HIS A 31 1.73 -9.57 -10.72
C HIS A 31 1.17 -10.99 -10.75
N SER A 32 0.72 -11.48 -9.60
CA SER A 32 -0.04 -12.73 -9.57
C SER A 32 -1.32 -12.56 -10.39
N ILE A 33 -1.86 -13.64 -10.94
CA ILE A 33 -3.10 -13.62 -11.74
C ILE A 33 -4.26 -12.98 -10.96
N ILE A 34 -4.30 -13.20 -9.65
CA ILE A 34 -5.33 -12.62 -8.77
C ILE A 34 -5.11 -11.11 -8.63
N GLU A 35 -3.85 -10.68 -8.45
CA GLU A 35 -3.49 -9.26 -8.42
C GLU A 35 -3.84 -8.58 -9.75
N GLU A 36 -3.41 -9.15 -10.88
CA GLU A 36 -3.68 -8.63 -12.21
C GLU A 36 -5.19 -8.55 -12.50
N LYS A 37 -5.94 -9.59 -12.14
CA LYS A 37 -7.39 -9.62 -12.34
C LYS A 37 -8.12 -8.63 -11.45
N ALA A 38 -7.73 -8.51 -10.18
CA ALA A 38 -8.32 -7.54 -9.27
C ALA A 38 -8.07 -6.09 -9.75
N TYR A 39 -6.87 -5.80 -10.26
CA TYR A 39 -6.55 -4.51 -10.86
C TYR A 39 -7.33 -4.27 -12.16
N ARG A 40 -7.40 -5.26 -13.07
CA ARG A 40 -8.13 -5.15 -14.34
C ARG A 40 -9.65 -5.11 -14.15
N ASP A 41 -10.20 -5.96 -13.29
CA ASP A 41 -11.65 -5.98 -13.00
C ASP A 41 -12.11 -4.68 -12.32
N THR A 42 -11.23 -4.07 -11.53
CA THR A 42 -11.54 -2.81 -10.84
C THR A 42 -11.50 -1.61 -11.78
N TRP A 43 -10.66 -1.66 -12.85
CA TRP A 43 -10.44 -0.51 -13.73
C TRP A 43 -10.66 -0.79 -15.21
N GLY A 44 -11.05 -2.00 -15.56
CA GLY A 44 -11.39 -2.36 -16.94
C GLY A 44 -12.47 -1.48 -17.56
N ASN A 45 -13.37 -0.92 -16.75
CA ASN A 45 -14.40 0.05 -17.13
C ASN A 45 -14.04 1.51 -16.78
N GLY A 46 -12.74 1.80 -16.51
CA GLY A 46 -12.26 3.15 -16.23
C GLY A 46 -12.64 3.69 -14.85
N LEU A 47 -12.83 4.99 -14.76
CA LEU A 47 -13.07 5.72 -13.51
C LEU A 47 -14.26 5.17 -12.70
N ASN A 48 -15.34 4.75 -13.34
CA ASN A 48 -16.54 4.29 -12.64
C ASN A 48 -16.27 3.04 -11.80
N SER A 49 -15.52 2.07 -12.32
CA SER A 49 -15.19 0.85 -11.58
C SER A 49 -14.21 1.14 -10.41
N TYR A 50 -13.31 2.09 -10.60
CA TYR A 50 -12.47 2.59 -9.51
C TYR A 50 -13.31 3.22 -8.40
N LEU A 51 -14.24 4.10 -8.74
CA LEU A 51 -15.11 4.77 -7.77
C LEU A 51 -16.00 3.77 -7.03
N GLN A 52 -16.54 2.76 -7.73
CA GLN A 52 -17.30 1.68 -7.08
C GLN A 52 -16.45 0.92 -6.06
N MET A 53 -15.22 0.55 -6.44
CA MET A 53 -14.27 -0.13 -5.55
C MET A 53 -13.96 0.70 -4.31
N MET A 54 -13.74 2.01 -4.48
CA MET A 54 -13.46 2.92 -3.38
C MET A 54 -14.67 3.11 -2.47
N TYR A 55 -15.87 3.26 -3.04
CA TYR A 55 -17.12 3.44 -2.30
C TYR A 55 -17.35 2.29 -1.32
N GLU A 56 -17.35 1.06 -1.80
CA GLU A 56 -17.57 -0.14 -0.99
C GLU A 56 -16.58 -0.23 0.18
N ARG A 57 -15.31 0.08 -0.07
CA ARG A 57 -14.26 0.03 0.96
C ARG A 57 -14.35 1.17 1.96
N LEU A 58 -14.66 2.38 1.50
CA LEU A 58 -14.83 3.54 2.39
C LEU A 58 -16.04 3.38 3.32
N VAL A 59 -17.13 2.77 2.85
CA VAL A 59 -18.29 2.43 3.69
C VAL A 59 -17.85 1.48 4.82
N LEU A 60 -17.15 0.39 4.49
CA LEU A 60 -16.63 -0.55 5.49
C LEU A 60 -15.64 0.10 6.45
N MET A 61 -14.76 0.96 5.96
CA MET A 61 -13.79 1.69 6.79
C MET A 61 -14.48 2.63 7.77
N LYS A 62 -15.59 3.27 7.37
CA LYS A 62 -16.39 4.10 8.29
C LYS A 62 -16.98 3.26 9.43
N GLU A 63 -17.46 2.05 9.15
CA GLU A 63 -17.97 1.13 10.16
C GLU A 63 -16.87 0.72 11.15
N LEU A 64 -15.68 0.37 10.63
CA LEU A 64 -14.53 -0.04 11.43
C LEU A 64 -13.89 1.11 12.22
N LEU A 65 -14.09 2.36 11.80
CA LEU A 65 -13.51 3.52 12.45
C LEU A 65 -14.17 3.74 13.82
N ALA A 66 -13.35 3.95 14.85
CA ALA A 66 -13.84 4.29 16.18
C ALA A 66 -14.62 5.62 16.15
N GLU A 67 -15.57 5.82 17.08
CA GLU A 67 -16.41 7.04 17.14
C GLU A 67 -15.59 8.33 17.23
N ASN A 68 -14.43 8.28 17.88
CA ASN A 68 -13.48 9.40 17.99
C ASN A 68 -12.33 9.31 16.97
N GLY A 69 -12.44 8.43 15.98
CA GLY A 69 -11.40 8.19 14.98
C GLY A 69 -11.45 9.17 13.83
N SER A 70 -10.30 9.30 13.15
CA SER A 70 -10.15 10.01 11.88
C SER A 70 -9.67 9.07 10.78
N ILE A 71 -10.09 9.34 9.54
CA ILE A 71 -9.60 8.69 8.33
C ILE A 71 -8.88 9.69 7.46
N TYR A 72 -7.78 9.26 6.87
CA TYR A 72 -6.98 10.01 5.90
C TYR A 72 -6.92 9.21 4.60
N VAL A 73 -7.32 9.83 3.49
CA VAL A 73 -7.30 9.23 2.16
C VAL A 73 -6.36 10.03 1.27
N HIS A 74 -5.24 9.42 0.91
CA HIS A 74 -4.20 10.02 0.09
C HIS A 74 -4.52 9.77 -1.38
N LEU A 75 -4.55 10.80 -2.17
CA LEU A 75 -4.98 10.77 -3.57
C LEU A 75 -4.16 11.77 -4.39
N ASP A 76 -4.16 11.56 -5.69
CA ASP A 76 -3.66 12.53 -6.65
C ASP A 76 -4.79 13.26 -7.37
N TRP A 77 -4.44 14.12 -8.31
CA TRP A 77 -5.37 14.92 -9.09
C TRP A 77 -6.32 14.11 -10.00
N HIS A 78 -5.97 12.85 -10.34
CA HIS A 78 -6.82 12.02 -11.22
C HIS A 78 -8.15 11.69 -10.57
N VAL A 79 -8.15 11.38 -9.29
CA VAL A 79 -9.30 10.82 -8.58
C VAL A 79 -9.72 11.62 -7.34
N GLY A 80 -8.85 12.51 -6.84
CA GLY A 80 -9.07 13.22 -5.57
C GLY A 80 -10.41 13.94 -5.47
N HIS A 81 -10.81 14.65 -6.51
CA HIS A 81 -12.07 15.41 -6.53
C HIS A 81 -13.32 14.51 -6.48
N TYR A 82 -13.28 13.38 -7.18
CA TYR A 82 -14.40 12.41 -7.18
C TYR A 82 -14.53 11.72 -5.82
N VAL A 83 -13.41 11.32 -5.25
CA VAL A 83 -13.39 10.66 -3.93
C VAL A 83 -13.79 11.66 -2.84
N LYS A 84 -13.47 12.96 -2.97
CA LYS A 84 -13.94 14.00 -2.04
C LYS A 84 -15.46 14.05 -1.97
N VAL A 85 -16.15 14.08 -3.12
CA VAL A 85 -17.62 14.09 -3.17
C VAL A 85 -18.19 12.82 -2.56
N MET A 86 -17.61 11.68 -2.88
CA MET A 86 -17.99 10.38 -2.30
C MET A 86 -17.83 10.35 -0.77
N MET A 87 -16.73 10.90 -0.25
CA MET A 87 -16.49 10.95 1.19
C MET A 87 -17.46 11.91 1.90
N ASP A 88 -17.88 12.99 1.26
CA ASP A 88 -18.94 13.87 1.79
C ASP A 88 -20.26 13.11 1.97
N GLU A 89 -20.62 12.24 1.02
CA GLU A 89 -21.80 11.39 1.12
C GLU A 89 -21.67 10.35 2.23
N ILE A 90 -20.50 9.65 2.29
CA ILE A 90 -20.30 8.56 3.23
C ILE A 90 -20.14 9.09 4.66
N PHE A 91 -19.25 10.04 4.90
CA PHE A 91 -18.87 10.51 6.23
C PHE A 91 -19.70 11.71 6.71
N GLY A 92 -20.33 12.45 5.81
CA GLY A 92 -21.00 13.71 6.04
C GLY A 92 -20.08 14.91 5.82
N TYR A 93 -20.54 15.90 5.09
CA TYR A 93 -19.79 17.13 4.81
C TYR A 93 -19.31 17.84 6.09
N GLU A 94 -20.13 17.82 7.14
CA GLU A 94 -19.83 18.43 8.45
C GLU A 94 -18.68 17.74 9.19
N ASN A 95 -18.28 16.55 8.78
CA ASN A 95 -17.18 15.78 9.34
C ASN A 95 -15.88 15.91 8.53
N PHE A 96 -15.90 16.66 7.44
CA PHE A 96 -14.70 17.09 6.74
C PHE A 96 -13.85 17.98 7.65
N ARG A 97 -12.54 17.71 7.70
CA ARG A 97 -11.60 18.43 8.56
C ARG A 97 -10.60 19.25 7.79
N ASN A 98 -9.86 18.60 6.90
CA ASN A 98 -8.83 19.26 6.09
C ASN A 98 -8.69 18.58 4.73
N GLU A 99 -8.32 19.37 3.75
CA GLU A 99 -7.62 18.97 2.56
C GLU A 99 -6.15 19.32 2.77
N ILE A 100 -5.31 18.31 2.98
CA ILE A 100 -3.88 18.50 3.21
C ILE A 100 -3.19 18.40 1.86
N VAL A 101 -2.44 19.42 1.50
CA VAL A 101 -1.62 19.45 0.30
C VAL A 101 -0.20 19.04 0.68
N TRP A 102 0.19 17.83 0.28
CA TRP A 102 1.56 17.38 0.43
C TRP A 102 2.35 17.78 -0.81
N ARG A 103 3.17 18.84 -0.66
CA ARG A 103 4.05 19.36 -1.68
C ARG A 103 5.42 18.70 -1.60
N TYR A 104 5.91 18.26 -2.76
CA TYR A 104 7.25 17.69 -2.92
C TYR A 104 7.90 18.23 -4.19
N ARG A 105 9.25 18.29 -4.21
CA ARG A 105 10.00 18.74 -5.38
C ARG A 105 10.49 17.54 -6.17
N ARG A 106 10.25 17.54 -7.47
CA ARG A 106 10.83 16.60 -8.44
C ARG A 106 11.85 17.32 -9.32
N TRP A 107 12.73 16.55 -9.96
CA TRP A 107 13.60 17.12 -10.97
C TRP A 107 12.75 17.78 -12.06
N PRO A 108 13.15 19.00 -12.53
CA PRO A 108 12.44 19.67 -13.60
C PRO A 108 12.51 18.81 -14.87
N SER A 109 11.37 18.65 -15.54
CA SER A 109 11.30 18.03 -16.86
C SER A 109 10.66 19.00 -17.84
N PRO A 110 11.05 19.00 -19.13
CA PRO A 110 10.37 19.79 -20.13
C PRO A 110 8.89 19.45 -20.15
N SER A 111 8.03 20.46 -20.08
CA SER A 111 6.58 20.30 -20.07
C SER A 111 5.94 21.53 -20.68
N SER A 112 4.84 21.34 -21.39
CA SER A 112 3.96 22.43 -21.86
C SER A 112 3.01 22.94 -20.79
N ASP A 113 2.93 22.24 -19.62
CA ASP A 113 2.06 22.54 -18.51
C ASP A 113 2.84 22.81 -17.22
N PHE A 114 2.14 23.34 -16.21
CA PHE A 114 2.71 23.42 -14.87
C PHE A 114 3.06 22.05 -14.32
N GLN A 115 4.25 21.92 -13.73
CA GLN A 115 4.69 20.66 -13.15
C GLN A 115 3.87 20.32 -11.91
N ARG A 116 3.30 19.12 -11.90
CA ARG A 116 2.52 18.59 -10.76
C ARG A 116 3.47 18.09 -9.70
N MET A 117 3.52 18.80 -8.57
CA MET A 117 4.44 18.54 -7.47
C MET A 117 3.73 18.46 -6.13
N HIS A 118 2.49 17.94 -6.13
CA HIS A 118 1.75 17.71 -4.90
C HIS A 118 0.76 16.57 -5.07
N ASP A 119 0.43 15.96 -3.95
CA ASP A 119 -0.70 15.07 -3.75
C ASP A 119 -1.62 15.67 -2.69
N THR A 120 -2.85 15.19 -2.63
CA THR A 120 -3.88 15.65 -1.70
C THR A 120 -4.23 14.55 -0.71
N ILE A 121 -4.35 14.89 0.57
CA ILE A 121 -4.81 13.96 1.60
C ILE A 121 -6.08 14.52 2.23
N LEU A 122 -7.19 13.83 2.00
CA LEU A 122 -8.49 14.20 2.56
C LEU A 122 -8.63 13.65 3.97
N ARG A 123 -8.90 14.51 4.95
CA ARG A 123 -9.13 14.12 6.33
C ARG A 123 -10.59 14.28 6.72
N TYR A 124 -11.17 13.19 7.22
CA TYR A 124 -12.50 13.17 7.85
C TYR A 124 -12.41 12.59 9.25
N SER A 125 -13.29 13.01 10.15
CA SER A 125 -13.56 12.32 11.40
C SER A 125 -14.86 11.54 11.31
N LYS A 126 -15.05 10.49 12.15
CA LYS A 126 -16.32 9.76 12.19
C LYS A 126 -17.43 10.61 12.79
N THR A 127 -17.12 11.36 13.83
CA THR A 127 -18.05 12.25 14.55
C THR A 127 -17.40 13.61 14.82
N LYS A 128 -18.14 14.52 15.45
CA LYS A 128 -17.60 15.82 15.91
C LYS A 128 -16.64 15.68 17.10
N ASN A 129 -16.72 14.57 17.84
CA ASN A 129 -15.80 14.27 18.94
C ASN A 129 -14.68 13.36 18.45
N PHE A 130 -13.55 13.92 18.08
CA PHE A 130 -12.42 13.19 17.51
C PHE A 130 -11.10 13.51 18.22
N ILE A 131 -10.15 12.56 18.18
CA ILE A 131 -8.81 12.77 18.71
C ILE A 131 -8.09 13.79 17.83
N TRP A 132 -7.58 14.83 18.47
CA TRP A 132 -6.76 15.84 17.83
C TRP A 132 -5.65 16.29 18.78
N ASN A 133 -4.41 15.99 18.41
CA ASN A 133 -3.21 16.46 19.07
C ASN A 133 -2.63 17.60 18.24
N GLN A 134 -2.60 18.80 18.80
CA GLN A 134 -2.11 19.96 18.09
C GLN A 134 -0.63 19.82 17.78
N LEU A 135 -0.28 19.87 16.51
CA LEU A 135 1.10 19.95 16.03
C LEU A 135 1.47 21.40 15.73
N TYR A 136 2.76 21.68 15.88
CA TYR A 136 3.32 23.01 15.69
C TYR A 136 4.43 22.97 14.64
N GLU A 137 4.56 24.05 13.90
CA GLU A 137 5.65 24.28 12.96
C GLU A 137 6.45 25.53 13.38
N GLU A 138 7.64 25.63 12.84
CA GLU A 138 8.50 26.77 13.12
C GLU A 138 7.85 28.08 12.64
N ARG A 139 8.13 29.15 13.36
CA ARG A 139 7.68 30.47 12.96
C ARG A 139 8.44 30.99 11.76
N ALA A 140 7.76 31.77 10.94
CA ALA A 140 8.43 32.50 9.87
C ALA A 140 9.59 33.35 10.42
N PRO A 141 10.72 33.46 9.69
CA PRO A 141 11.89 34.24 10.13
C PRO A 141 11.56 35.69 10.50
N SER A 142 10.60 36.31 9.82
CA SER A 142 10.13 37.67 10.11
C SER A 142 9.44 37.74 11.50
N THR A 143 8.66 36.73 11.85
CA THR A 143 8.00 36.66 13.16
C THR A 143 9.00 36.40 14.29
N LEU A 144 10.00 35.53 14.05
CA LEU A 144 11.09 35.27 14.98
C LEU A 144 11.91 36.56 15.23
N LYS A 145 12.19 37.31 14.17
CA LYS A 145 12.93 38.61 14.28
C LYS A 145 12.17 39.63 15.13
N THR A 146 10.84 39.66 15.04
CA THR A 146 10.01 40.66 15.74
C THR A 146 9.70 40.30 17.18
N TYR A 147 9.38 39.02 17.43
CA TYR A 147 8.83 38.56 18.71
C TYR A 147 9.68 37.49 19.40
N GLY A 148 10.78 37.03 18.75
CA GLY A 148 11.56 35.89 19.24
C GLY A 148 10.72 34.61 19.41
N ASN A 149 11.12 33.79 20.35
CA ASN A 149 10.38 32.57 20.73
C ASN A 149 9.29 32.79 21.78
N LYS A 150 8.86 34.04 22.02
CA LYS A 150 7.83 34.34 23.01
C LYS A 150 6.42 34.06 22.46
N ARG A 151 5.53 33.56 23.31
CA ARG A 151 4.11 33.37 22.93
C ARG A 151 3.47 34.72 22.63
N ILE A 152 2.75 34.83 21.51
CA ILE A 152 2.07 36.03 21.05
C ILE A 152 0.59 35.90 21.41
N ILE A 153 0.05 36.85 22.10
CA ILE A 153 -1.38 36.99 22.36
C ILE A 153 -1.95 38.17 21.61
N SER A 154 -3.17 38.00 21.13
CA SER A 154 -3.94 39.08 20.48
C SER A 154 -4.92 39.66 21.49
N LYS A 155 -4.83 40.97 21.73
CA LYS A 155 -5.85 41.71 22.49
C LYS A 155 -6.51 42.75 21.61
N ARG A 156 -7.82 42.95 21.76
CA ARG A 156 -8.50 44.07 21.09
C ARG A 156 -8.50 45.26 22.05
N LYS A 157 -8.13 46.43 21.53
CA LYS A 157 -8.31 47.69 22.26
C LYS A 157 -9.80 48.05 22.32
N ALA A 158 -10.17 48.98 23.18
CA ALA A 158 -11.54 49.53 23.25
C ALA A 158 -12.00 50.12 21.90
N THR A 159 -11.07 50.53 21.06
CA THR A 159 -11.29 51.05 19.70
C THR A 159 -11.58 49.94 18.67
N GLY A 160 -11.58 48.65 19.05
CA GLY A 160 -11.72 47.51 18.16
C GLY A 160 -10.42 47.08 17.45
N GLU A 161 -9.36 47.86 17.54
CA GLU A 161 -8.07 47.55 16.93
C GLU A 161 -7.41 46.33 17.57
N LYS A 162 -6.94 45.39 16.75
CA LYS A 162 -6.22 44.19 17.18
C LYS A 162 -4.75 44.49 17.42
N VAL A 163 -4.28 44.28 18.64
CA VAL A 163 -2.85 44.45 18.98
C VAL A 163 -2.25 43.13 19.38
N LEU A 164 -1.10 42.80 18.83
CA LEU A 164 -0.29 41.65 19.17
C LEU A 164 0.73 42.02 20.26
N ARG A 165 0.83 41.21 21.31
CA ARG A 165 1.81 41.36 22.38
C ARG A 165 2.52 40.05 22.63
N ALA A 166 3.82 40.10 22.82
CA ALA A 166 4.60 38.97 23.31
C ALA A 166 4.36 38.79 24.81
N THR A 167 4.30 37.55 25.25
CA THR A 167 4.22 37.16 26.68
C THR A 167 5.59 36.69 27.18
N GLU A 168 5.72 36.41 28.46
CA GLU A 168 6.94 35.80 29.04
C GLU A 168 7.06 34.29 28.69
N GLU A 169 5.96 33.67 28.29
CA GLU A 169 5.92 32.24 27.95
C GLU A 169 6.63 31.95 26.63
N THR A 170 7.37 30.85 26.58
CA THR A 170 7.95 30.33 25.35
C THR A 170 6.86 29.78 24.44
N SER A 171 6.95 30.06 23.16
CA SER A 171 6.04 29.53 22.16
C SER A 171 6.43 28.12 21.74
N LEU A 172 5.45 27.27 21.55
CA LEU A 172 5.62 25.95 20.89
C LEU A 172 5.75 26.05 19.36
N GLY A 173 5.62 27.26 18.79
CA GLY A 173 5.58 27.49 17.34
C GLY A 173 4.26 28.10 16.89
N VAL A 174 3.92 27.94 15.63
CA VAL A 174 2.58 28.23 15.08
C VAL A 174 1.86 26.92 14.82
N ASN A 175 0.53 26.94 14.89
CA ASN A 175 -0.26 25.76 14.54
C ASN A 175 0.12 25.31 13.13
N MET A 176 0.41 24.03 12.99
CA MET A 176 0.79 23.47 11.69
C MET A 176 -0.30 23.74 10.65
N SER A 177 0.11 24.19 9.48
CA SER A 177 -0.76 24.41 8.32
C SER A 177 -1.14 23.09 7.65
N ASP A 178 -2.04 23.13 6.69
CA ASP A 178 -2.43 21.98 5.86
C ASP A 178 -1.66 21.91 4.53
N VAL A 179 -0.65 22.75 4.34
CA VAL A 179 0.30 22.67 3.22
C VAL A 179 1.64 22.20 3.75
N TRP A 180 1.99 20.94 3.42
CA TRP A 180 3.18 20.29 3.95
C TRP A 180 4.27 20.17 2.88
N GLU A 181 5.43 20.72 3.13
CA GLU A 181 6.60 20.52 2.27
C GLU A 181 7.48 19.41 2.88
N ILE A 182 7.35 18.21 2.33
CA ILE A 182 8.11 17.01 2.75
C ILE A 182 8.67 16.37 1.49
N SER A 183 9.98 16.10 1.47
CA SER A 183 10.60 15.42 0.34
C SER A 183 10.04 14.03 0.13
N TYR A 184 9.78 13.65 -1.13
CA TYR A 184 9.46 12.26 -1.47
C TYR A 184 10.72 11.39 -1.41
N ILE A 185 10.55 10.08 -1.30
CA ILE A 185 11.68 9.14 -1.28
C ILE A 185 12.23 8.98 -2.69
N GLN A 186 13.43 9.52 -2.91
CA GLN A 186 14.12 9.44 -4.20
C GLN A 186 14.75 8.06 -4.39
N GLY A 187 14.70 7.55 -5.63
CA GLY A 187 15.35 6.38 -6.19
C GLY A 187 16.27 5.55 -5.28
N SER A 188 17.45 5.20 -5.74
CA SER A 188 18.41 4.34 -5.01
C SER A 188 19.14 5.02 -3.83
N ALA A 189 19.01 6.34 -3.68
CA ALA A 189 19.82 7.15 -2.75
C ALA A 189 19.18 7.36 -1.36
N SER A 190 17.94 6.91 -1.12
CA SER A 190 17.29 7.12 0.16
C SER A 190 17.52 5.95 1.11
N GLU A 191 18.21 6.22 2.22
CA GLU A 191 18.41 5.24 3.30
C GLU A 191 17.12 4.81 4.01
N GLU A 192 16.03 5.54 3.80
CA GLU A 192 14.70 5.25 4.35
C GLU A 192 13.96 4.14 3.59
N ARG A 193 14.54 3.68 2.47
CA ARG A 193 13.93 2.61 1.69
C ARG A 193 13.88 1.32 2.46
N ALA A 194 12.74 0.64 2.34
CA ALA A 194 12.58 -0.69 2.86
C ALA A 194 13.69 -1.59 2.28
N GLN A 195 14.52 -2.17 3.14
CA GLN A 195 15.58 -3.06 2.74
C GLN A 195 14.99 -4.30 2.04
N GLY A 196 15.55 -4.65 0.88
CA GLY A 196 15.18 -5.85 0.13
C GLY A 196 14.26 -5.66 -1.06
N GLY A 197 13.95 -4.44 -1.46
CA GLY A 197 13.21 -4.20 -2.69
C GLY A 197 12.96 -2.72 -2.99
N TYR A 198 12.90 -2.42 -4.28
CA TYR A 198 12.47 -1.12 -4.77
C TYR A 198 10.95 -1.05 -4.71
N PHE A 199 10.40 -0.31 -3.75
CA PHE A 199 8.97 0.01 -3.75
C PHE A 199 8.81 1.45 -4.25
N ALA A 200 8.40 1.59 -5.51
CA ALA A 200 8.38 2.89 -6.22
C ALA A 200 7.48 3.94 -5.57
N THR A 201 6.42 3.49 -4.90
CA THR A 201 5.38 4.34 -4.30
C THR A 201 5.53 4.51 -2.80
N GLN A 202 6.68 4.13 -2.21
CA GLN A 202 6.91 4.28 -0.77
C GLN A 202 6.76 5.73 -0.33
N LYS A 203 5.94 5.97 0.68
CA LYS A 203 5.76 7.29 1.30
C LYS A 203 6.84 7.56 2.36
N PRO A 204 7.26 8.82 2.59
CA PRO A 204 8.23 9.17 3.63
C PRO A 204 7.64 8.98 5.03
N GLU A 205 8.47 8.54 5.99
CA GLU A 205 8.06 8.36 7.37
C GLU A 205 7.58 9.65 8.01
N ALA A 206 8.22 10.78 7.71
CA ALA A 206 7.83 12.10 8.21
C ALA A 206 6.38 12.52 7.86
N LEU A 207 5.85 12.05 6.72
CA LEU A 207 4.45 12.29 6.35
C LEU A 207 3.51 11.53 7.27
N LEU A 208 3.77 10.23 7.48
CA LEU A 208 2.95 9.36 8.31
C LEU A 208 3.08 9.72 9.80
N GLU A 209 4.26 10.15 10.23
CA GLU A 209 4.49 10.63 11.59
C GLU A 209 3.55 11.78 11.96
N ARG A 210 3.46 12.82 11.11
CA ARG A 210 2.54 13.95 11.32
C ARG A 210 1.09 13.49 11.44
N ILE A 211 0.65 12.62 10.53
CA ILE A 211 -0.72 12.09 10.51
C ILE A 211 -1.04 11.29 11.78
N ILE A 212 -0.14 10.37 12.15
CA ILE A 212 -0.34 9.48 13.29
C ILE A 212 -0.30 10.25 14.61
N LEU A 213 0.65 11.17 14.77
CA LEU A 213 0.74 12.01 15.96
C LEU A 213 -0.51 12.89 16.13
N ALA A 214 -1.00 13.50 15.05
CA ALA A 214 -2.16 14.40 15.10
C ALA A 214 -3.47 13.69 15.51
N SER A 215 -3.65 12.42 15.12
CA SER A 215 -4.98 11.76 15.21
C SER A 215 -4.98 10.43 15.95
N SER A 216 -3.95 10.16 16.76
CA SER A 216 -3.90 8.98 17.63
C SER A 216 -3.04 9.23 18.88
N ASN A 217 -3.25 8.41 19.91
CA ASN A 217 -2.44 8.38 21.12
C ASN A 217 -1.64 7.07 21.19
N PRO A 218 -0.55 7.00 21.99
CA PRO A 218 0.14 5.74 22.25
C PRO A 218 -0.82 4.63 22.69
N GLY A 219 -0.69 3.44 22.12
CA GLY A 219 -1.58 2.30 22.36
C GLY A 219 -2.83 2.24 21.48
N ASP A 220 -3.21 3.32 20.78
CA ASP A 220 -4.31 3.30 19.81
C ASP A 220 -3.99 2.40 18.61
N ILE A 221 -5.04 2.02 17.85
CA ILE A 221 -4.89 1.26 16.62
C ILE A 221 -4.79 2.22 15.43
N VAL A 222 -3.76 2.03 14.62
CA VAL A 222 -3.56 2.64 13.30
C VAL A 222 -3.74 1.56 12.25
N ALA A 223 -4.66 1.75 11.31
CA ALA A 223 -4.92 0.81 10.24
C ALA A 223 -4.58 1.40 8.86
N ASP A 224 -3.99 0.56 7.98
CA ASP A 224 -3.70 0.88 6.60
C ASP A 224 -4.07 -0.32 5.72
N PHE A 225 -5.14 -0.18 4.93
CA PHE A 225 -5.67 -1.26 4.09
C PHE A 225 -5.09 -1.28 2.67
N PHE A 226 -4.12 -0.40 2.39
CA PHE A 226 -3.30 -0.35 1.18
C PHE A 226 -1.84 -0.12 1.57
N CYS A 227 -1.32 -0.95 2.48
CA CYS A 227 -0.10 -0.65 3.24
C CYS A 227 1.19 -0.63 2.40
N GLY A 228 1.19 -1.20 1.20
CA GLY A 228 2.32 -1.17 0.28
C GLY A 228 3.64 -1.61 0.93
N SER A 229 4.59 -0.69 1.05
CA SER A 229 5.89 -0.93 1.70
C SER A 229 5.85 -0.89 3.23
N GLY A 230 4.67 -0.72 3.85
CA GLY A 230 4.48 -0.74 5.30
C GLY A 230 4.97 0.51 6.04
N THR A 231 5.06 1.66 5.39
CA THR A 231 5.51 2.89 6.07
C THR A 231 4.60 3.27 7.23
N THR A 232 3.29 3.21 7.04
CA THR A 232 2.30 3.50 8.10
C THR A 232 2.50 2.60 9.31
N LEU A 233 2.72 1.30 9.09
CA LEU A 233 2.90 0.31 10.14
C LEU A 233 4.22 0.54 10.90
N ALA A 234 5.31 0.80 10.17
CA ALA A 234 6.62 1.07 10.76
C ALA A 234 6.60 2.33 11.63
N VAL A 235 5.96 3.41 11.16
CA VAL A 235 5.84 4.65 11.94
C VAL A 235 4.91 4.44 13.15
N ALA A 236 3.80 3.72 13.00
CA ALA A 236 2.91 3.39 14.11
C ALA A 236 3.64 2.59 15.20
N GLU A 237 4.47 1.57 14.82
CA GLU A 237 5.30 0.82 15.75
C GLU A 237 6.30 1.72 16.48
N LYS A 238 7.04 2.57 15.76
CA LYS A 238 8.01 3.51 16.33
C LYS A 238 7.35 4.48 17.33
N LEU A 239 6.14 4.90 17.07
CA LEU A 239 5.37 5.81 17.92
C LEU A 239 4.60 5.09 19.04
N GLY A 240 4.74 3.78 19.21
CA GLY A 240 4.09 3.00 20.26
C GLY A 240 2.59 2.77 20.05
N ARG A 241 2.11 2.86 18.82
CA ARG A 241 0.73 2.48 18.42
C ARG A 241 0.68 1.01 18.11
N ARG A 242 -0.53 0.42 18.20
CA ARG A 242 -0.83 -0.87 17.57
C ARG A 242 -1.18 -0.62 16.11
N TRP A 243 -0.96 -1.59 15.26
CA TRP A 243 -1.23 -1.41 13.83
C TRP A 243 -1.87 -2.64 13.18
N ILE A 244 -2.62 -2.38 12.12
CA ILE A 244 -3.19 -3.38 11.22
C ILE A 244 -2.84 -2.94 9.80
N GLY A 245 -2.19 -3.80 9.03
CA GLY A 245 -1.89 -3.56 7.62
C GLY A 245 -2.54 -4.62 6.75
N CYS A 246 -3.04 -4.20 5.59
CA CYS A 246 -3.55 -5.09 4.57
C CYS A 246 -3.04 -4.63 3.20
N ASP A 247 -2.71 -5.59 2.36
CA ASP A 247 -2.40 -5.34 0.95
C ASP A 247 -2.80 -6.55 0.11
N LEU A 248 -3.16 -6.32 -1.12
CA LEU A 248 -3.48 -7.38 -2.07
C LEU A 248 -2.20 -8.08 -2.55
N SER A 249 -1.10 -7.33 -2.68
CA SER A 249 0.17 -7.81 -3.18
C SER A 249 0.95 -8.62 -2.14
N ARG A 250 1.25 -9.87 -2.46
CA ARG A 250 2.15 -10.70 -1.63
C ARG A 250 3.54 -10.07 -1.50
N TYR A 251 3.98 -9.37 -2.54
CA TYR A 251 5.25 -8.65 -2.52
C TYR A 251 5.23 -7.50 -1.51
N ALA A 252 4.16 -6.70 -1.47
CA ALA A 252 3.96 -5.65 -0.48
C ALA A 252 4.03 -6.21 0.95
N ILE A 253 3.31 -7.31 1.22
CA ILE A 253 3.33 -7.99 2.52
C ILE A 253 4.73 -8.51 2.86
N HIS A 254 5.46 -9.08 1.89
CA HIS A 254 6.84 -9.53 2.11
C HIS A 254 7.78 -8.37 2.48
N VAL A 255 7.72 -7.26 1.74
CA VAL A 255 8.53 -6.06 2.01
C VAL A 255 8.18 -5.48 3.37
N THR A 256 6.88 -5.33 3.66
CA THR A 256 6.39 -4.84 4.95
C THR A 256 6.86 -5.72 6.12
N ARG A 257 6.72 -7.04 5.99
CA ARG A 257 7.23 -8.00 7.00
C ARG A 257 8.71 -7.80 7.26
N LYS A 258 9.52 -7.78 6.20
CA LYS A 258 10.98 -7.60 6.31
C LYS A 258 11.32 -6.28 7.00
N ARG A 259 10.67 -5.18 6.60
CA ARG A 259 10.84 -3.87 7.21
C ARG A 259 10.55 -3.87 8.71
N LEU A 260 9.48 -4.53 9.15
CA LEU A 260 9.11 -4.63 10.56
C LEU A 260 10.06 -5.52 11.35
N LEU A 261 10.54 -6.64 10.79
CA LEU A 261 11.52 -7.50 11.44
C LEU A 261 12.89 -6.82 11.62
N GLU A 262 13.25 -5.92 10.72
CA GLU A 262 14.52 -5.18 10.73
C GLU A 262 14.36 -3.73 11.26
N ILE A 263 13.22 -3.38 11.85
CA ILE A 263 12.89 -2.01 12.24
C ILE A 263 13.90 -1.40 13.21
N GLU A 264 14.55 -2.21 14.05
CA GLU A 264 15.58 -1.78 14.99
C GLU A 264 16.77 -1.11 14.30
N ASN A 265 17.04 -1.49 13.03
CA ASN A 265 18.12 -0.94 12.22
C ASN A 265 17.72 0.32 11.44
N SER A 266 16.42 0.64 11.39
CA SER A 266 15.91 1.83 10.70
C SER A 266 16.24 3.10 11.48
N LYS A 267 16.14 4.25 10.80
CA LYS A 267 16.33 5.57 11.43
C LYS A 267 15.27 5.82 12.50
N ASP A 268 15.68 6.50 13.55
CA ASP A 268 14.77 7.03 14.57
C ASP A 268 13.94 8.20 13.98
N LEU A 269 12.73 8.40 14.47
CA LEU A 269 11.88 9.52 14.01
C LEU A 269 12.36 10.87 14.54
N GLU A 270 12.87 10.91 15.79
CA GLU A 270 13.32 12.15 16.42
C GLU A 270 14.69 12.59 15.93
N SER A 271 15.55 11.66 15.49
CA SER A 271 16.91 11.94 15.05
C SER A 271 17.34 10.97 13.94
N SER A 272 17.50 11.51 12.73
CA SER A 272 17.92 10.72 11.56
C SER A 272 19.33 10.12 11.69
N ASP A 273 20.15 10.63 12.62
CA ASP A 273 21.50 10.16 12.87
C ASP A 273 21.57 8.95 13.82
N ARG A 274 20.44 8.63 14.45
CA ARG A 274 20.30 7.53 15.40
C ARG A 274 19.41 6.42 14.81
N LYS A 275 19.77 5.17 15.11
CA LYS A 275 18.90 4.02 14.84
C LYS A 275 17.78 3.97 15.86
N TYR A 276 16.63 3.46 15.46
CA TYR A 276 15.48 3.24 16.34
C TYR A 276 15.83 2.30 17.50
N GLY A 277 16.60 1.23 17.25
CA GLY A 277 17.23 0.38 18.26
C GLY A 277 16.27 -0.52 19.05
N LYS A 278 14.99 -0.61 18.69
CA LYS A 278 14.00 -1.48 19.33
C LYS A 278 13.40 -2.44 18.31
N LYS A 279 13.23 -3.70 18.69
CA LYS A 279 12.52 -4.70 17.87
C LYS A 279 11.03 -4.39 17.83
N ALA A 280 10.39 -4.74 16.71
CA ALA A 280 8.94 -4.71 16.64
C ALA A 280 8.32 -5.66 17.68
N LYS A 281 7.14 -5.30 18.16
CA LYS A 281 6.31 -6.21 18.96
C LYS A 281 5.97 -7.46 18.14
N PRO A 282 5.72 -8.61 18.77
CA PRO A 282 5.26 -9.80 18.07
C PRO A 282 4.02 -9.49 17.23
N PHE A 283 4.00 -9.94 15.98
CA PHE A 283 2.89 -9.79 15.05
C PHE A 283 2.69 -11.06 14.23
N GLU A 284 1.52 -11.21 13.66
CA GLU A 284 1.17 -12.33 12.78
C GLU A 284 0.85 -11.84 11.37
N ILE A 285 0.98 -12.73 10.39
CA ILE A 285 0.59 -12.50 9.01
C ILE A 285 -0.52 -13.47 8.67
N LEU A 286 -1.67 -12.91 8.32
CA LEU A 286 -2.86 -13.65 7.92
C LEU A 286 -2.97 -13.62 6.40
N ASN A 287 -3.36 -14.73 5.79
CA ASN A 287 -3.55 -14.84 4.37
C ASN A 287 -4.96 -15.36 4.06
N LEU A 288 -5.76 -14.55 3.38
CA LEU A 288 -7.09 -14.94 2.91
C LEU A 288 -7.04 -15.80 1.64
N GLY A 289 -5.93 -15.81 0.90
CA GLY A 289 -5.78 -16.52 -0.38
C GLY A 289 -5.85 -18.04 -0.31
N LYS A 290 -5.93 -18.62 0.89
CA LYS A 290 -6.23 -20.05 1.07
C LYS A 290 -7.73 -20.38 0.95
N TYR A 291 -8.62 -19.36 0.93
CA TYR A 291 -10.06 -19.60 0.95
C TYR A 291 -10.57 -20.29 -0.33
N GLU A 292 -10.15 -19.81 -1.49
CA GLU A 292 -10.51 -20.46 -2.76
C GLU A 292 -9.87 -21.85 -2.86
N ARG A 293 -8.62 -22.00 -2.44
CA ARG A 293 -7.96 -23.31 -2.35
C ARG A 293 -8.71 -24.24 -1.41
N GLN A 294 -9.11 -23.78 -0.23
CA GLN A 294 -9.92 -24.56 0.72
C GLN A 294 -11.28 -24.94 0.14
N LEU A 295 -11.92 -24.07 -0.61
CA LEU A 295 -13.20 -24.37 -1.26
C LEU A 295 -13.07 -25.53 -2.26
N TRP A 296 -11.99 -25.55 -3.04
CA TRP A 296 -11.70 -26.65 -3.96
C TRP A 296 -11.29 -27.91 -3.23
N GLN A 297 -10.49 -27.82 -2.16
CA GLN A 297 -10.15 -28.94 -1.30
C GLN A 297 -11.40 -29.58 -0.66
N ILE A 298 -12.32 -28.77 -0.13
CA ILE A 298 -13.60 -29.25 0.43
C ILE A 298 -14.45 -29.97 -0.64
N LYS A 299 -14.48 -29.45 -1.86
CA LYS A 299 -15.20 -30.11 -2.96
C LYS A 299 -14.63 -31.51 -3.27
N THR A 300 -13.32 -31.65 -3.20
CA THR A 300 -12.61 -32.92 -3.43
C THR A 300 -12.99 -33.99 -2.36
N PHE A 301 -13.24 -33.54 -1.11
CA PHE A 301 -13.62 -34.45 0.00
C PHE A 301 -15.10 -34.78 0.07
N THR A 302 -16.00 -34.18 -0.71
CA THR A 302 -17.45 -34.34 -0.59
C THR A 302 -18.04 -35.45 -1.45
N GLY A 303 -17.24 -36.41 -1.97
CA GLY A 303 -17.75 -37.67 -2.55
C GLY A 303 -18.31 -37.60 -3.96
N LYS A 304 -18.06 -36.54 -4.72
CA LYS A 304 -18.25 -36.50 -6.17
C LYS A 304 -17.04 -37.12 -6.88
N ASP A 305 -17.22 -37.51 -8.16
CA ASP A 305 -16.17 -38.07 -8.99
C ASP A 305 -14.94 -37.12 -8.95
N GLU A 306 -13.86 -37.56 -8.34
CA GLU A 306 -12.62 -36.83 -8.12
C GLU A 306 -12.05 -36.28 -9.44
N LYS A 307 -12.14 -37.05 -10.52
CA LYS A 307 -11.69 -36.64 -11.85
C LYS A 307 -12.48 -35.46 -12.40
N GLN A 308 -13.78 -35.41 -12.15
CA GLN A 308 -14.64 -34.33 -12.56
C GLN A 308 -14.28 -33.04 -11.83
N ILE A 309 -14.01 -33.14 -10.53
CA ILE A 309 -13.64 -31.96 -9.70
C ILE A 309 -12.28 -31.40 -10.10
N ILE A 310 -11.30 -32.28 -10.34
CA ILE A 310 -9.97 -31.87 -10.81
C ILE A 310 -10.09 -31.17 -12.18
N TYR A 311 -10.90 -31.71 -13.08
CA TYR A 311 -11.13 -31.10 -14.39
C TYR A 311 -11.80 -29.73 -14.25
N GLU A 312 -12.84 -29.59 -13.43
CA GLU A 312 -13.51 -28.30 -13.17
C GLU A 312 -12.54 -27.28 -12.56
N TYR A 313 -11.67 -27.72 -11.66
CA TYR A 313 -10.62 -26.88 -11.08
C TYR A 313 -9.63 -26.38 -12.15
N ILE A 314 -9.11 -27.29 -12.97
CA ILE A 314 -8.16 -26.93 -14.05
C ILE A 314 -8.80 -25.93 -15.01
N VAL A 315 -10.03 -26.17 -15.46
CA VAL A 315 -10.78 -25.28 -16.35
C VAL A 315 -11.00 -23.91 -15.71
N PHE A 316 -11.34 -23.88 -14.41
CA PHE A 316 -11.50 -22.65 -13.67
C PHE A 316 -10.19 -21.83 -13.63
N ILE A 317 -9.06 -22.47 -13.30
CA ILE A 317 -7.74 -21.79 -13.27
C ILE A 317 -7.33 -21.29 -14.65
N LEU A 318 -7.52 -22.11 -15.70
CA LEU A 318 -7.21 -21.71 -17.08
C LEU A 318 -8.06 -20.50 -17.51
N LYS A 319 -9.34 -20.49 -17.18
CA LYS A 319 -10.24 -19.34 -17.45
C LYS A 319 -9.79 -18.08 -16.73
N LEU A 320 -9.39 -18.22 -15.46
CA LEU A 320 -8.84 -17.09 -14.69
C LEU A 320 -7.57 -16.55 -15.34
N TYR A 321 -6.72 -17.42 -15.85
CA TYR A 321 -5.47 -17.06 -16.51
C TYR A 321 -5.67 -16.53 -17.93
N GLY A 322 -6.85 -16.69 -18.51
CA GLY A 322 -7.13 -16.35 -19.91
C GLY A 322 -6.46 -17.31 -20.88
N ALA A 323 -6.37 -18.59 -20.51
CA ALA A 323 -5.87 -19.67 -21.34
C ALA A 323 -7.04 -20.56 -21.81
N GLU A 324 -6.91 -21.15 -22.99
CA GLU A 324 -7.85 -22.10 -23.54
C GLU A 324 -7.47 -23.53 -23.13
N PRO A 325 -8.42 -24.35 -22.64
CA PRO A 325 -8.16 -25.75 -22.36
C PRO A 325 -7.78 -26.51 -23.63
N ILE A 326 -6.79 -27.39 -23.53
CA ILE A 326 -6.39 -28.30 -24.62
C ILE A 326 -6.37 -29.75 -24.12
N SER A 327 -6.46 -30.69 -25.05
CA SER A 327 -6.43 -32.13 -24.76
C SER A 327 -5.35 -32.83 -25.59
N GLY A 328 -5.04 -34.07 -25.21
CA GLY A 328 -4.02 -34.88 -25.91
C GLY A 328 -2.64 -34.84 -25.29
N PHE A 329 -2.49 -34.23 -24.13
CA PHE A 329 -1.25 -34.14 -23.35
C PHE A 329 -1.42 -34.88 -22.02
N THR A 330 -0.28 -35.29 -21.45
CA THR A 330 -0.26 -35.96 -20.15
C THR A 330 -0.26 -34.94 -19.02
N TYR A 331 0.51 -33.87 -19.15
CA TYR A 331 0.72 -32.86 -18.11
C TYR A 331 0.18 -31.48 -18.51
N ILE A 332 0.18 -31.13 -19.81
CA ILE A 332 -0.21 -29.82 -20.29
C ILE A 332 -1.74 -29.72 -20.34
N HIS A 333 -2.30 -28.67 -19.72
CA HIS A 333 -3.72 -28.48 -19.53
C HIS A 333 -4.33 -27.42 -20.46
N GLY A 334 -3.54 -26.44 -20.91
CA GLY A 334 -4.06 -25.33 -21.69
C GLY A 334 -3.03 -24.64 -22.57
N LYS A 335 -3.49 -23.65 -23.34
CA LYS A 335 -2.70 -22.80 -24.21
C LYS A 335 -3.10 -21.34 -24.06
N LYS A 336 -2.10 -20.44 -24.01
CA LYS A 336 -2.29 -19.00 -24.02
C LYS A 336 -1.36 -18.37 -25.07
N GLY A 337 -1.91 -17.94 -26.19
CA GLY A 337 -1.08 -17.48 -27.33
C GLY A 337 -0.18 -18.60 -27.83
N ASN A 338 1.15 -18.42 -27.76
CA ASN A 338 2.13 -19.45 -28.13
C ASN A 338 2.60 -20.30 -26.93
N ALA A 339 2.26 -19.92 -25.72
CA ALA A 339 2.67 -20.63 -24.52
C ALA A 339 1.76 -21.82 -24.21
N LEU A 340 2.35 -22.93 -23.79
CA LEU A 340 1.64 -24.04 -23.17
C LEU A 340 1.46 -23.77 -21.66
N VAL A 341 0.37 -24.30 -21.08
CA VAL A 341 0.03 -24.00 -19.68
C VAL A 341 -0.18 -25.29 -18.90
N TYR A 342 0.56 -25.43 -17.80
CA TYR A 342 0.35 -26.45 -16.77
C TYR A 342 -0.30 -25.82 -15.55
N VAL A 343 -1.25 -26.53 -14.94
CA VAL A 343 -1.90 -26.14 -13.68
C VAL A 343 -1.56 -27.16 -12.62
N GLY A 344 -0.82 -26.77 -11.61
CA GLY A 344 -0.47 -27.62 -10.47
C GLY A 344 -1.69 -28.01 -9.61
N ALA A 345 -1.54 -29.08 -8.84
CA ALA A 345 -2.58 -29.58 -7.97
C ALA A 345 -2.98 -28.56 -6.89
N VAL A 346 -4.22 -28.74 -6.38
CA VAL A 346 -4.75 -27.88 -5.31
C VAL A 346 -4.20 -28.26 -3.93
N ASP A 347 -3.78 -29.51 -3.75
CA ASP A 347 -3.51 -30.08 -2.43
C ASP A 347 -2.03 -30.09 -2.04
N TYR A 348 -1.12 -30.02 -3.00
CA TYR A 348 0.32 -30.06 -2.76
C TYR A 348 1.10 -29.07 -3.62
N PRO A 349 2.33 -28.70 -3.21
CA PRO A 349 3.16 -27.79 -3.98
C PRO A 349 3.60 -28.41 -5.31
N VAL A 350 3.79 -27.58 -6.32
CA VAL A 350 4.40 -27.99 -7.59
C VAL A 350 5.83 -28.43 -7.31
N THR A 351 6.16 -29.67 -7.69
CA THR A 351 7.45 -30.29 -7.43
C THR A 351 8.46 -30.01 -8.55
N ILE A 352 9.74 -30.15 -8.26
CA ILE A 352 10.83 -30.07 -9.23
C ILE A 352 10.62 -31.12 -10.34
N GLN A 353 10.21 -32.34 -9.96
CA GLN A 353 9.96 -33.42 -10.91
C GLN A 353 8.83 -33.09 -11.88
N GLU A 354 7.71 -32.54 -11.38
CA GLU A 354 6.60 -32.10 -12.25
C GLU A 354 7.05 -31.04 -13.24
N VAL A 355 7.86 -30.06 -12.82
CA VAL A 355 8.39 -29.06 -13.73
C VAL A 355 9.22 -29.69 -14.83
N ILE A 356 10.10 -30.64 -14.48
CA ILE A 356 10.92 -31.38 -15.47
C ILE A 356 10.05 -32.16 -16.46
N ASP A 357 9.03 -32.84 -15.99
CA ASP A 357 8.14 -33.66 -16.79
C ASP A 357 7.34 -32.80 -17.79
N VAL A 358 6.76 -31.69 -17.32
CA VAL A 358 6.02 -30.72 -18.13
C VAL A 358 6.94 -30.06 -19.16
N MET A 359 8.17 -29.68 -18.77
CA MET A 359 9.17 -29.12 -19.69
C MET A 359 9.54 -30.10 -20.79
N ASN A 360 9.72 -31.38 -20.45
CA ASN A 360 10.03 -32.42 -21.43
C ASN A 360 8.86 -32.64 -22.40
N GLU A 361 7.62 -32.60 -21.94
CA GLU A 361 6.45 -32.68 -22.82
C GLU A 361 6.36 -31.46 -23.73
N CYS A 362 6.59 -30.25 -23.22
CA CYS A 362 6.62 -29.02 -23.99
C CYS A 362 7.70 -29.06 -25.10
N LYS A 363 8.90 -29.54 -24.80
CA LYS A 363 10.00 -29.71 -25.78
C LYS A 363 9.66 -30.73 -26.87
N LYS A 364 9.01 -31.86 -26.53
CA LYS A 364 8.63 -32.89 -27.51
C LYS A 364 7.71 -32.35 -28.62
N VAL A 365 6.86 -31.38 -28.31
CA VAL A 365 5.94 -30.75 -29.27
C VAL A 365 6.55 -29.49 -29.95
N GLY A 366 7.83 -29.20 -29.66
CA GLY A 366 8.54 -28.11 -30.31
C GLY A 366 8.14 -26.70 -29.82
N GLN A 367 7.42 -26.61 -28.71
CA GLN A 367 7.08 -25.32 -28.08
C GLN A 367 8.23 -24.80 -27.22
N LYS A 368 8.41 -23.47 -27.24
CA LYS A 368 9.53 -22.81 -26.55
C LYS A 368 9.08 -22.06 -25.28
N GLU A 369 7.78 -21.93 -25.08
CA GLU A 369 7.22 -21.15 -23.97
C GLU A 369 6.26 -22.03 -23.18
N LEU A 370 6.48 -22.09 -21.86
CA LEU A 370 5.71 -22.88 -20.93
C LEU A 370 5.38 -22.02 -19.70
N HIS A 371 4.10 -21.94 -19.35
CA HIS A 371 3.63 -21.31 -18.13
C HIS A 371 3.19 -22.37 -17.13
N ILE A 372 3.71 -22.28 -15.92
CA ILE A 372 3.37 -23.20 -14.82
C ILE A 372 2.64 -22.42 -13.75
N LEU A 373 1.42 -22.84 -13.44
CA LEU A 373 0.54 -22.18 -12.45
C LEU A 373 0.43 -23.09 -11.22
N GLY A 374 0.91 -22.62 -10.08
CA GLY A 374 0.88 -23.36 -8.82
C GLY A 374 0.46 -22.48 -7.64
N TRP A 375 -0.21 -23.08 -6.64
CA TRP A 375 -0.50 -22.41 -5.37
C TRP A 375 0.71 -22.31 -4.46
N GLU A 376 1.51 -23.35 -4.48
CA GLU A 376 2.75 -23.48 -3.70
C GLU A 376 3.82 -24.14 -4.56
N TRP A 377 5.08 -23.93 -4.20
CA TRP A 377 6.25 -24.46 -4.89
C TRP A 377 7.12 -25.21 -3.91
N GLU A 378 7.69 -26.34 -4.34
CA GLU A 378 8.65 -27.08 -3.56
C GLU A 378 9.85 -26.21 -3.19
N MET A 379 10.38 -26.41 -1.97
CA MET A 379 11.54 -25.66 -1.49
C MET A 379 12.77 -25.99 -2.34
N GLY A 380 13.47 -24.98 -2.83
CA GLY A 380 14.60 -25.14 -3.73
C GLY A 380 14.27 -25.15 -5.22
N LEU A 381 12.98 -25.08 -5.61
CA LEU A 381 12.59 -25.04 -7.02
C LEU A 381 13.21 -23.86 -7.78
N ASN A 382 13.30 -22.69 -7.16
CA ASN A 382 13.91 -21.51 -7.75
C ASN A 382 15.40 -21.69 -8.04
N ASP A 383 16.10 -22.50 -7.24
CA ASP A 383 17.52 -22.79 -7.40
C ASP A 383 17.76 -23.90 -8.45
N ALA A 384 16.75 -24.75 -8.67
CA ALA A 384 16.83 -25.87 -9.61
C ALA A 384 16.45 -25.48 -11.06
N ILE A 385 15.80 -24.34 -11.27
CA ILE A 385 15.39 -23.85 -12.60
C ILE A 385 16.48 -22.96 -13.24
N GLN A 386 17.54 -22.60 -12.51
CA GLN A 386 18.73 -21.99 -13.06
C GLN A 386 19.52 -23.05 -13.82
#